data_4a1917b5ade675e72c8e46b04740d17b
#
_entry.id   4a1917b5ade675e72c8e46b04740d17b
#
_cell.length_a   1.000
_cell.length_b   1.000
_cell.length_c   1.000
_cell.angle_alpha   90.00
_cell.angle_beta   90.00
_cell.angle_gamma   90.00
#
_symmetry.space_group_name_H-M   'P 1'
#
loop_
_entity.id
_entity.type
_entity.pdbx_description
1 polymer ?
#
loop_
_entity_poly.entity_id
_entity_poly.type
_entity_poly.pdbx_seq_one_letter_code
_entity_poly.pdbx_strand_id
1 'polypeptide(L)'
;MKILAATMIAGAALAAAATAAAPTLTIAASAPSVVYGKPVTLSGVLSSQKTNQQITVQAQECGKTTFARAGNVKTTAGGKYSLAQTPTLNTVYQAKWKSTTSSKVTVSVKPLLQLTKVARGSYSAKVTAGMDLKGKVILFQRYSRLKKRWVQVKKVILTTSAAGPSKPTMIASASFKAKVRLHPRVRIAISKVQAAPCYIAAASKSLRA
;
A
#
# COMPACT_ATOMS: atom_id res chain seq x y z
N MET A 1 -88.98 -16.81 18.13
CA MET A 1 -87.88 -15.95 18.53
C MET A 1 -86.58 -16.66 18.25
N LYS A 2 -85.83 -16.23 17.22
CA LYS A 2 -84.57 -16.81 16.86
C LYS A 2 -83.45 -15.80 17.28
N ILE A 3 -82.58 -16.19 18.22
CA ILE A 3 -81.46 -15.40 18.67
C ILE A 3 -80.27 -15.75 17.80
N LEU A 4 -79.76 -14.77 17.03
CA LEU A 4 -78.45 -14.90 16.32
C LEU A 4 -77.34 -14.50 17.27
N ALA A 5 -76.44 -15.44 17.52
CA ALA A 5 -75.17 -15.16 18.21
C ALA A 5 -74.12 -14.68 17.18
N ALA A 6 -73.63 -13.45 17.34
CA ALA A 6 -72.57 -12.92 16.53
C ALA A 6 -71.20 -13.26 17.17
N THR A 7 -70.40 -14.07 16.50
CA THR A 7 -69.05 -14.45 16.94
C THR A 7 -68.03 -13.38 16.44
N MET A 8 -67.45 -12.58 17.35
CA MET A 8 -66.31 -11.66 17.04
C MET A 8 -65.04 -12.48 16.98
N ILE A 9 -64.39 -12.49 15.81
CA ILE A 9 -63.04 -13.01 15.63
C ILE A 9 -62.08 -11.87 15.87
N ALA A 10 -61.36 -11.90 17.01
CA ALA A 10 -60.26 -10.98 17.31
C ALA A 10 -59.01 -11.42 16.54
N GLY A 11 -58.68 -10.68 15.46
CA GLY A 11 -57.42 -10.88 14.72
C GLY A 11 -56.22 -10.34 15.47
N ALA A 12 -55.39 -11.21 16.02
CA ALA A 12 -54.08 -10.81 16.59
C ALA A 12 -53.08 -10.46 15.46
N ALA A 13 -52.79 -9.18 15.29
CA ALA A 13 -51.74 -8.73 14.38
C ALA A 13 -50.38 -9.03 15.01
N LEU A 14 -49.65 -10.03 14.49
CA LEU A 14 -48.24 -10.23 14.83
C LEU A 14 -47.41 -9.10 14.20
N ALA A 15 -46.98 -8.14 14.99
CA ALA A 15 -45.98 -7.18 14.61
C ALA A 15 -44.61 -7.88 14.52
N ALA A 16 -44.15 -8.17 13.28
CA ALA A 16 -42.81 -8.64 13.05
C ALA A 16 -41.82 -7.56 13.45
N ALA A 17 -41.08 -7.73 14.54
CA ALA A 17 -40.01 -6.87 14.94
C ALA A 17 -38.87 -6.98 13.90
N ALA A 18 -38.71 -5.95 13.06
CA ALA A 18 -37.59 -5.85 12.14
C ALA A 18 -36.29 -5.72 12.95
N THR A 19 -35.50 -6.76 13.07
CA THR A 19 -34.17 -6.71 13.65
C THR A 19 -33.31 -5.83 12.78
N ALA A 20 -32.94 -4.64 13.26
CA ALA A 20 -32.01 -3.75 12.56
C ALA A 20 -30.66 -4.47 12.38
N ALA A 21 -30.24 -4.62 11.13
CA ALA A 21 -28.93 -5.24 10.83
C ALA A 21 -27.79 -4.47 11.51
N ALA A 22 -26.84 -5.19 12.08
CA ALA A 22 -25.68 -4.59 12.71
C ALA A 22 -24.91 -3.72 11.69
N PRO A 23 -24.45 -2.53 12.09
CA PRO A 23 -23.71 -1.65 11.18
C PRO A 23 -22.43 -2.32 10.66
N THR A 24 -22.18 -2.22 9.36
CA THR A 24 -20.98 -2.69 8.69
C THR A 24 -20.01 -1.55 8.42
N LEU A 25 -18.71 -1.89 8.31
CA LEU A 25 -17.64 -0.94 8.03
C LEU A 25 -16.82 -1.45 6.84
N THR A 26 -16.56 -0.58 5.86
CA THR A 26 -15.73 -0.92 4.70
C THR A 26 -14.41 -0.15 4.73
N ILE A 27 -13.39 -0.66 4.03
CA ILE A 27 -12.13 0.03 3.76
C ILE A 27 -11.65 -0.31 2.35
N ALA A 28 -11.10 0.68 1.65
CA ALA A 28 -10.45 0.54 0.36
C ALA A 28 -9.21 1.45 0.32
N ALA A 29 -8.23 1.09 -0.50
CA ALA A 29 -7.06 1.92 -0.78
C ALA A 29 -7.15 2.50 -2.19
N SER A 30 -6.75 3.77 -2.37
CA SER A 30 -6.74 4.45 -3.67
C SER A 30 -5.80 3.81 -4.69
N ALA A 31 -4.82 3.02 -4.21
CA ALA A 31 -3.91 2.23 -5.05
C ALA A 31 -3.44 0.98 -4.31
N PRO A 32 -3.28 -0.17 -5.01
CA PRO A 32 -2.78 -1.41 -4.41
C PRO A 32 -1.27 -1.36 -4.12
N SER A 33 -0.56 -0.40 -4.70
CA SER A 33 0.86 -0.20 -4.44
C SER A 33 1.29 1.26 -4.61
N VAL A 34 2.26 1.68 -3.79
CA VAL A 34 2.88 3.02 -3.85
C VAL A 34 4.40 2.91 -3.89
N VAL A 35 5.06 3.96 -4.35
CA VAL A 35 6.51 4.12 -4.22
C VAL A 35 6.80 4.68 -2.83
N TYR A 36 7.89 4.24 -2.20
CA TYR A 36 8.36 4.75 -0.91
C TYR A 36 8.31 6.28 -0.84
N GLY A 37 7.72 6.79 0.25
CA GLY A 37 7.53 8.23 0.46
C GLY A 37 6.32 8.84 -0.27
N LYS A 38 5.51 8.04 -0.99
CA LYS A 38 4.26 8.51 -1.60
C LYS A 38 3.05 8.10 -0.76
N PRO A 39 2.07 8.99 -0.57
CA PRO A 39 0.87 8.68 0.18
C PRO A 39 -0.08 7.77 -0.61
N VAL A 40 -0.92 7.07 0.14
CA VAL A 40 -2.13 6.37 -0.32
C VAL A 40 -3.31 6.85 0.51
N THR A 41 -4.45 7.03 -0.11
CA THR A 41 -5.68 7.37 0.60
C THR A 41 -6.44 6.08 0.93
N LEU A 42 -6.75 5.90 2.21
CA LEU A 42 -7.62 4.85 2.71
C LEU A 42 -9.01 5.46 2.93
N SER A 43 -10.04 4.88 2.34
CA SER A 43 -11.40 5.38 2.42
C SER A 43 -12.40 4.25 2.65
N GLY A 44 -13.58 4.59 3.14
CA GLY A 44 -14.63 3.63 3.38
C GLY A 44 -15.92 4.28 3.84
N VAL A 45 -16.88 3.43 4.19
CA VAL A 45 -18.21 3.83 4.63
C VAL A 45 -18.63 3.03 5.86
N LEU A 46 -19.20 3.71 6.82
CA LEU A 46 -19.96 3.13 7.93
C LEU A 46 -21.45 3.06 7.53
N SER A 47 -22.04 1.88 7.46
CA SER A 47 -23.39 1.67 6.92
C SER A 47 -24.50 2.37 7.72
N SER A 48 -24.25 2.76 8.98
CA SER A 48 -25.20 3.58 9.75
C SER A 48 -25.35 4.99 9.22
N GLN A 49 -24.52 5.43 8.26
CA GLN A 49 -24.51 6.74 7.59
C GLN A 49 -24.38 7.95 8.57
N LYS A 50 -24.17 7.70 9.86
CA LYS A 50 -24.02 8.76 10.87
C LYS A 50 -22.72 9.56 10.66
N THR A 51 -22.81 10.86 10.78
CA THR A 51 -21.67 11.79 10.80
C THR A 51 -20.96 11.79 12.15
N ASN A 52 -19.74 12.35 12.21
CA ASN A 52 -18.96 12.51 13.44
C ASN A 52 -18.63 11.23 14.20
N GLN A 53 -18.77 10.05 13.57
CA GLN A 53 -18.35 8.79 14.17
C GLN A 53 -16.85 8.63 14.04
N GLN A 54 -16.17 8.33 15.13
CA GLN A 54 -14.72 8.12 15.14
C GLN A 54 -14.39 6.74 14.59
N ILE A 55 -13.68 6.70 13.47
CA ILE A 55 -13.11 5.50 12.86
C ILE A 55 -11.62 5.45 13.19
N THR A 56 -11.15 4.33 13.72
CA THR A 56 -9.72 4.06 13.93
C THR A 56 -9.22 3.20 12.78
N VAL A 57 -8.29 3.74 11.99
CA VAL A 57 -7.55 2.94 10.99
C VAL A 57 -6.36 2.31 11.68
N GLN A 58 -6.22 1.01 11.50
CA GLN A 58 -5.15 0.20 12.05
C GLN A 58 -4.27 -0.34 10.91
N ALA A 59 -2.98 -0.47 11.17
CA ALA A 59 -1.97 -0.96 10.23
C ALA A 59 -1.19 -2.12 10.84
N GLN A 60 -0.92 -3.12 10.04
CA GLN A 60 0.02 -4.20 10.32
C GLN A 60 1.13 -4.13 9.27
N GLU A 61 2.26 -3.57 9.65
CA GLU A 61 3.44 -3.48 8.79
C GLU A 61 4.11 -4.84 8.62
N CYS A 62 4.78 -5.01 7.50
CA CYS A 62 5.61 -6.20 7.26
C CYS A 62 6.56 -6.47 8.42
N GLY A 63 6.62 -7.72 8.87
CA GLY A 63 7.41 -8.14 10.03
C GLY A 63 6.72 -7.95 11.39
N LYS A 64 5.53 -7.34 11.42
CA LYS A 64 4.72 -7.23 12.65
C LYS A 64 3.59 -8.25 12.64
N THR A 65 3.28 -8.82 13.81
CA THR A 65 2.20 -9.80 14.00
C THR A 65 0.89 -9.16 14.43
N THR A 66 0.94 -7.93 14.96
CA THR A 66 -0.19 -7.21 15.53
C THR A 66 -0.53 -5.95 14.73
N PHE A 67 -1.80 -5.55 14.78
CA PHE A 67 -2.27 -4.28 14.28
C PHE A 67 -1.98 -3.16 15.29
N ALA A 68 -1.38 -2.07 14.82
CA ALA A 68 -1.21 -0.83 15.57
C ALA A 68 -2.11 0.26 15.00
N ARG A 69 -2.45 1.26 15.79
CA ARG A 69 -3.20 2.42 15.32
C ARG A 69 -2.37 3.22 14.31
N ALA A 70 -2.88 3.39 13.10
CA ALA A 70 -2.30 4.24 12.05
C ALA A 70 -2.86 5.66 12.09
N GLY A 71 -4.13 5.82 12.51
CA GLY A 71 -4.74 7.12 12.66
C GLY A 71 -6.23 7.04 13.00
N ASN A 72 -6.80 8.18 13.35
CA ASN A 72 -8.22 8.34 13.58
C ASN A 72 -8.81 9.34 12.59
N VAL A 73 -10.04 9.11 12.17
CA VAL A 73 -10.79 10.00 11.28
C VAL A 73 -12.27 9.98 11.67
N LYS A 74 -12.95 11.08 11.49
CA LYS A 74 -14.40 11.17 11.71
C LYS A 74 -15.16 10.95 10.41
N THR A 75 -16.32 10.30 10.49
CA THR A 75 -17.21 10.16 9.35
C THR A 75 -17.86 11.49 8.98
N THR A 76 -18.05 11.68 7.68
CA THR A 76 -18.80 12.79 7.06
C THR A 76 -20.21 12.34 6.67
N ALA A 77 -20.94 13.16 5.92
CA ALA A 77 -22.28 12.85 5.42
C ALA A 77 -22.30 11.49 4.67
N GLY A 78 -23.31 10.66 4.97
CA GLY A 78 -23.42 9.30 4.43
C GLY A 78 -22.47 8.29 5.06
N GLY A 79 -21.90 8.58 6.24
CA GLY A 79 -20.99 7.69 6.95
C GLY A 79 -19.61 7.50 6.29
N LYS A 80 -19.25 8.35 5.32
CA LYS A 80 -17.98 8.27 4.57
C LYS A 80 -16.81 8.73 5.43
N TYR A 81 -15.63 8.12 5.22
CA TYR A 81 -14.38 8.56 5.84
C TYR A 81 -13.21 8.42 4.87
N SER A 82 -12.16 9.20 5.10
CA SER A 82 -10.93 9.17 4.29
C SER A 82 -9.73 9.57 5.14
N LEU A 83 -8.64 8.84 5.02
CA LEU A 83 -7.39 9.06 5.75
C LEU A 83 -6.20 8.82 4.82
N ALA A 84 -5.32 9.81 4.67
CA ALA A 84 -4.06 9.64 3.95
C ALA A 84 -3.03 8.94 4.85
N GLN A 85 -2.31 7.97 4.27
CA GLN A 85 -1.22 7.24 4.91
C GLN A 85 -0.01 7.16 4.00
N THR A 86 1.20 7.18 4.57
CA THR A 86 2.45 7.01 3.81
C THR A 86 3.17 5.76 4.31
N PRO A 87 2.80 4.56 3.79
CA PRO A 87 3.40 3.32 4.25
C PRO A 87 4.89 3.26 3.88
N THR A 88 5.70 2.81 4.83
CA THR A 88 7.15 2.64 4.67
C THR A 88 7.54 1.22 4.24
N LEU A 89 6.66 0.25 4.48
CA LEU A 89 6.77 -1.17 4.16
C LEU A 89 5.44 -1.68 3.61
N ASN A 90 5.42 -2.87 3.00
CA ASN A 90 4.17 -3.55 2.70
C ASN A 90 3.31 -3.60 3.96
N THR A 91 2.10 -3.09 3.89
CA THR A 91 1.25 -2.88 5.07
C THR A 91 -0.17 -3.37 4.79
N VAL A 92 -0.73 -4.10 5.74
CA VAL A 92 -2.14 -4.48 5.77
C VAL A 92 -2.89 -3.49 6.64
N TYR A 93 -3.98 -2.94 6.13
CA TYR A 93 -4.84 -2.00 6.86
C TYR A 93 -6.21 -2.61 7.14
N GLN A 94 -6.81 -2.20 8.23
CA GLN A 94 -8.22 -2.41 8.57
C GLN A 94 -8.77 -1.19 9.30
N ALA A 95 -10.07 -1.00 9.23
CA ALA A 95 -10.76 0.05 9.97
C ALA A 95 -11.56 -0.55 11.11
N LYS A 96 -11.66 0.17 12.23
CA LYS A 96 -12.43 -0.24 13.41
C LYS A 96 -13.35 0.90 13.86
N TRP A 97 -14.60 0.56 14.12
CA TRP A 97 -15.57 1.43 14.75
C TRP A 97 -16.27 0.66 15.86
N LYS A 98 -16.09 1.09 17.13
CA LYS A 98 -16.55 0.32 18.31
C LYS A 98 -16.07 -1.14 18.23
N SER A 99 -16.99 -2.10 18.21
CA SER A 99 -16.72 -3.53 18.05
C SER A 99 -16.64 -3.99 16.59
N THR A 100 -17.10 -3.16 15.63
CA THR A 100 -17.13 -3.51 14.20
C THR A 100 -15.77 -3.30 13.55
N THR A 101 -15.28 -4.30 12.81
CA THR A 101 -14.01 -4.24 12.06
C THR A 101 -14.30 -4.50 10.59
N SER A 102 -13.65 -3.74 9.71
CA SER A 102 -13.75 -3.92 8.25
C SER A 102 -13.01 -5.16 7.75
N SER A 103 -13.20 -5.53 6.49
CA SER A 103 -12.25 -6.37 5.76
C SER A 103 -10.84 -5.75 5.78
N LYS A 104 -9.83 -6.55 5.41
CA LYS A 104 -8.44 -6.10 5.31
C LYS A 104 -8.13 -5.63 3.90
N VAL A 105 -7.30 -4.59 3.76
CA VAL A 105 -6.75 -4.13 2.48
C VAL A 105 -5.22 -4.07 2.58
N THR A 106 -4.54 -4.59 1.57
CA THR A 106 -3.06 -4.59 1.51
C THR A 106 -2.57 -3.49 0.58
N VAL A 107 -1.63 -2.69 1.07
CA VAL A 107 -0.89 -1.72 0.26
C VAL A 107 0.57 -2.16 0.19
N SER A 108 1.02 -2.47 -1.01
CA SER A 108 2.41 -2.86 -1.26
C SER A 108 3.29 -1.63 -1.51
N VAL A 109 4.54 -1.68 -1.06
CA VAL A 109 5.49 -0.58 -1.22
C VAL A 109 6.61 -0.98 -2.17
N LYS A 110 6.93 -0.09 -3.11
CA LYS A 110 8.09 -0.18 -4.01
C LYS A 110 9.20 0.68 -3.41
N PRO A 111 10.43 0.18 -3.19
CA PRO A 111 11.53 1.06 -2.83
C PRO A 111 11.76 2.11 -3.94
N LEU A 112 12.21 3.29 -3.56
CA LEU A 112 12.52 4.36 -4.52
C LEU A 112 13.92 4.14 -5.07
N LEU A 113 14.02 3.80 -6.36
CA LEU A 113 15.28 3.58 -7.05
C LEU A 113 15.66 4.79 -7.90
N GLN A 114 16.89 5.25 -7.77
CA GLN A 114 17.46 6.33 -8.56
C GLN A 114 18.78 5.88 -9.20
N LEU A 115 18.93 6.12 -10.49
CA LEU A 115 20.16 5.89 -11.24
C LEU A 115 20.69 7.24 -11.71
N THR A 116 21.95 7.51 -11.47
CA THR A 116 22.64 8.72 -11.95
C THR A 116 23.86 8.30 -12.76
N LYS A 117 24.06 8.93 -13.91
CA LYS A 117 25.28 8.83 -14.69
C LYS A 117 26.29 9.84 -14.13
N VAL A 118 27.41 9.36 -13.61
CA VAL A 118 28.47 10.19 -13.02
C VAL A 118 29.47 10.61 -14.09
N ALA A 119 29.86 9.66 -14.95
CA ALA A 119 30.75 9.89 -16.10
C ALA A 119 30.44 8.85 -17.19
N ARG A 120 31.11 8.94 -18.33
CA ARG A 120 30.97 7.94 -19.40
C ARG A 120 31.29 6.54 -18.86
N GLY A 121 30.28 5.66 -18.90
CA GLY A 121 30.40 4.28 -18.39
C GLY A 121 30.44 4.16 -16.86
N SER A 122 30.27 5.24 -16.10
CA SER A 122 30.26 5.24 -14.63
C SER A 122 28.89 5.69 -14.13
N TYR A 123 28.34 4.95 -13.18
CA TYR A 123 27.00 5.15 -12.66
C TYR A 123 26.96 5.05 -11.14
N SER A 124 26.04 5.78 -10.53
CA SER A 124 25.68 5.67 -9.13
C SER A 124 24.24 5.21 -9.03
N ALA A 125 23.99 4.19 -8.21
CA ALA A 125 22.68 3.68 -7.88
C ALA A 125 22.36 4.02 -6.44
N LYS A 126 21.14 4.54 -6.21
CA LYS A 126 20.62 4.87 -4.88
C LYS A 126 19.26 4.21 -4.72
N VAL A 127 19.06 3.53 -3.59
CA VAL A 127 17.78 2.90 -3.23
C VAL A 127 17.35 3.44 -1.87
N THR A 128 16.21 4.12 -1.84
CA THR A 128 15.62 4.70 -0.62
C THR A 128 14.45 3.84 -0.17
N ALA A 129 14.45 3.46 1.10
CA ALA A 129 13.50 2.53 1.69
C ALA A 129 13.33 2.79 3.21
N GLY A 130 12.33 2.18 3.85
CA GLY A 130 12.10 2.24 5.30
C GLY A 130 12.91 1.20 6.09
N MET A 131 13.75 0.43 5.41
CA MET A 131 14.69 -0.51 6.02
C MET A 131 15.99 -0.54 5.23
N ASP A 132 17.06 -1.02 5.84
CA ASP A 132 18.35 -1.15 5.17
C ASP A 132 18.31 -2.22 4.07
N LEU A 133 18.75 -1.85 2.88
CA LEU A 133 18.88 -2.73 1.73
C LEU A 133 20.36 -2.97 1.32
N LYS A 134 21.33 -2.61 2.19
CA LYS A 134 22.74 -2.96 1.99
C LYS A 134 22.89 -4.47 1.79
N GLY A 135 23.76 -4.88 0.89
CA GLY A 135 23.97 -6.29 0.52
C GLY A 135 22.96 -6.84 -0.51
N LYS A 136 21.83 -6.16 -0.74
CA LYS A 136 20.86 -6.58 -1.77
C LYS A 136 21.42 -6.33 -3.17
N VAL A 137 21.02 -7.20 -4.11
CA VAL A 137 21.42 -7.13 -5.51
C VAL A 137 20.38 -6.38 -6.32
N ILE A 138 20.81 -5.34 -7.01
CA ILE A 138 20.04 -4.64 -8.04
C ILE A 138 20.56 -5.00 -9.43
N LEU A 139 19.69 -4.92 -10.43
CA LEU A 139 19.99 -5.23 -11.82
C LEU A 139 20.16 -3.93 -12.59
N PHE A 140 21.33 -3.70 -13.17
CA PHE A 140 21.50 -2.66 -14.17
C PHE A 140 21.06 -3.20 -15.52
N GLN A 141 20.10 -2.55 -16.16
CA GLN A 141 19.41 -3.01 -17.37
C GLN A 141 19.52 -1.97 -18.47
N ARG A 142 19.62 -2.44 -19.72
CA ARG A 142 19.47 -1.63 -20.94
C ARG A 142 18.19 -2.02 -21.68
N TYR A 143 17.56 -1.07 -22.32
CA TYR A 143 16.43 -1.36 -23.21
C TYR A 143 16.94 -1.87 -24.56
N SER A 144 16.52 -3.06 -24.96
CA SER A 144 16.79 -3.64 -26.28
C SER A 144 15.66 -3.29 -27.22
N ARG A 145 15.94 -2.46 -28.25
CA ARG A 145 14.95 -2.12 -29.29
C ARG A 145 14.51 -3.35 -30.07
N LEU A 146 15.47 -4.22 -30.41
CA LEU A 146 15.19 -5.46 -31.15
C LEU A 146 14.26 -6.40 -30.38
N LYS A 147 14.54 -6.61 -29.08
CA LYS A 147 13.74 -7.50 -28.22
C LYS A 147 12.55 -6.79 -27.57
N LYS A 148 12.39 -5.48 -27.76
CA LYS A 148 11.35 -4.60 -27.13
C LYS A 148 11.23 -4.81 -25.61
N ARG A 149 12.34 -5.13 -24.94
CA ARG A 149 12.37 -5.41 -23.47
C ARG A 149 13.65 -4.94 -22.81
N TRP A 150 13.58 -4.87 -21.48
CA TRP A 150 14.75 -4.58 -20.64
C TRP A 150 15.61 -5.84 -20.52
N VAL A 151 16.91 -5.70 -20.79
CA VAL A 151 17.91 -6.77 -20.74
C VAL A 151 18.92 -6.43 -19.65
N GLN A 152 19.22 -7.41 -18.80
CA GLN A 152 20.24 -7.27 -17.78
C GLN A 152 21.63 -7.10 -18.40
N VAL A 153 22.35 -6.09 -17.91
CA VAL A 153 23.75 -5.81 -18.29
C VAL A 153 24.67 -6.22 -17.15
N LYS A 154 24.33 -5.87 -15.93
CA LYS A 154 25.16 -6.12 -14.75
C LYS A 154 24.30 -6.34 -13.49
N LYS A 155 24.77 -7.21 -12.60
CA LYS A 155 24.29 -7.29 -11.22
C LYS A 155 25.16 -6.34 -10.39
N VAL A 156 24.56 -5.55 -9.50
CA VAL A 156 25.23 -4.56 -8.64
C VAL A 156 24.78 -4.81 -7.21
N ILE A 157 25.72 -5.01 -6.31
CA ILE A 157 25.47 -5.14 -4.87
C ILE A 157 25.44 -3.74 -4.27
N LEU A 158 24.47 -3.42 -3.44
CA LEU A 158 24.43 -2.20 -2.66
C LEU A 158 25.47 -2.28 -1.53
N THR A 159 26.51 -1.48 -1.61
CA THR A 159 27.70 -1.59 -0.73
C THR A 159 27.64 -0.67 0.48
N THR A 160 26.97 0.47 0.38
CA THR A 160 26.88 1.44 1.45
C THR A 160 25.44 1.59 1.94
N SER A 161 25.28 2.00 3.19
CA SER A 161 23.99 2.37 3.77
C SER A 161 24.18 3.58 4.67
N ALA A 162 23.22 4.50 4.61
CA ALA A 162 23.16 5.68 5.46
C ALA A 162 21.70 5.95 5.88
N ALA A 163 21.53 6.56 7.05
CA ALA A 163 20.23 7.09 7.46
C ALA A 163 19.79 8.20 6.50
N GLY A 164 18.53 8.24 6.17
CA GLY A 164 17.91 9.34 5.42
C GLY A 164 17.57 10.53 6.32
N PRO A 165 16.93 11.56 5.75
CA PRO A 165 16.64 12.82 6.47
C PRO A 165 15.62 12.63 7.62
N SER A 166 14.83 11.56 7.59
CA SER A 166 13.86 11.25 8.65
C SER A 166 13.77 9.74 8.86
N LYS A 167 13.59 9.30 10.11
CA LYS A 167 13.31 7.90 10.43
C LYS A 167 11.93 7.49 9.86
N PRO A 168 11.77 6.26 9.38
CA PRO A 168 12.74 5.15 9.31
C PRO A 168 13.55 5.11 8.00
N THR A 169 13.71 6.22 7.27
CA THR A 169 14.35 6.25 5.96
C THR A 169 15.79 5.76 6.00
N MET A 170 16.12 4.79 5.15
CA MET A 170 17.46 4.30 4.89
C MET A 170 17.80 4.48 3.40
N ILE A 171 19.05 4.76 3.10
CA ILE A 171 19.57 4.98 1.75
C ILE A 171 20.70 4.00 1.53
N ALA A 172 20.47 2.97 0.74
CA ALA A 172 21.52 2.07 0.29
C ALA A 172 22.01 2.50 -1.09
N SER A 173 23.33 2.48 -1.33
CA SER A 173 23.89 2.90 -2.60
C SER A 173 25.08 2.07 -3.06
N ALA A 174 25.41 2.21 -4.34
CA ALA A 174 26.58 1.61 -4.97
C ALA A 174 27.02 2.43 -6.19
N SER A 175 28.32 2.60 -6.35
CA SER A 175 28.94 3.12 -7.57
C SER A 175 29.51 1.98 -8.39
N PHE A 176 29.32 2.01 -9.71
CA PHE A 176 29.77 0.93 -10.58
C PHE A 176 30.09 1.42 -11.99
N LYS A 177 30.96 0.66 -12.67
CA LYS A 177 31.25 0.86 -14.11
C LYS A 177 30.48 -0.16 -14.94
N ALA A 178 29.93 0.28 -16.08
CA ALA A 178 29.28 -0.59 -17.06
C ALA A 178 29.44 -0.01 -18.47
N LYS A 179 29.99 -0.80 -19.39
CA LYS A 179 30.09 -0.43 -20.80
C LYS A 179 28.76 -0.73 -21.49
N VAL A 180 28.14 0.32 -22.03
CA VAL A 180 26.88 0.19 -22.79
C VAL A 180 27.09 0.90 -24.14
N ARG A 181 27.00 0.12 -25.23
CA ARG A 181 27.19 0.66 -26.59
C ARG A 181 25.89 1.31 -27.09
N LEU A 182 26.00 2.28 -28.02
CA LEU A 182 24.90 2.91 -28.73
C LEU A 182 23.93 3.78 -27.87
N HIS A 183 24.38 4.27 -26.73
CA HIS A 183 23.62 5.19 -25.85
C HIS A 183 22.15 4.78 -25.63
N PRO A 184 21.86 3.51 -25.29
CA PRO A 184 20.49 3.08 -25.08
C PRO A 184 19.92 3.68 -23.79
N ARG A 185 18.60 3.55 -23.62
CA ARG A 185 17.97 3.77 -22.31
C ARG A 185 18.47 2.73 -21.32
N VAL A 186 18.86 3.18 -20.13
CA VAL A 186 19.30 2.32 -19.01
C VAL A 186 18.49 2.63 -17.76
N ARG A 187 18.35 1.64 -16.89
CA ARG A 187 17.70 1.76 -15.58
C ARG A 187 18.31 0.76 -14.61
N ILE A 188 18.01 0.95 -13.32
CA ILE A 188 18.21 -0.10 -12.31
C ILE A 188 16.86 -0.68 -11.90
N ALA A 189 16.86 -1.94 -11.50
CA ALA A 189 15.68 -2.64 -11.00
C ALA A 189 16.07 -3.54 -9.83
N ILE A 190 15.16 -3.69 -8.87
CA ILE A 190 15.24 -4.70 -7.81
C ILE A 190 14.20 -5.79 -8.10
N SER A 191 14.63 -7.05 -8.06
CA SER A 191 13.74 -8.18 -8.30
C SER A 191 12.82 -8.45 -7.11
N LYS A 192 11.75 -9.22 -7.34
CA LYS A 192 10.83 -9.63 -6.27
C LYS A 192 11.57 -10.34 -5.13
N VAL A 193 12.50 -11.24 -5.43
CA VAL A 193 13.28 -11.99 -4.44
C VAL A 193 14.16 -11.06 -3.58
N GLN A 194 14.80 -10.07 -4.21
CA GLN A 194 15.67 -9.13 -3.48
C GLN A 194 14.88 -8.08 -2.69
N ALA A 195 13.68 -7.76 -3.12
CA ALA A 195 12.78 -6.83 -2.44
C ALA A 195 12.00 -7.47 -1.29
N ALA A 196 11.75 -8.78 -1.37
CA ALA A 196 10.97 -9.52 -0.37
C ALA A 196 11.67 -9.54 1.02
N PRO A 197 10.85 -9.72 2.11
CA PRO A 197 9.38 -9.84 2.10
C PRO A 197 8.65 -8.49 2.12
N CYS A 198 9.32 -7.42 2.52
CA CYS A 198 8.67 -6.16 2.92
C CYS A 198 8.48 -5.15 1.80
N TYR A 199 8.95 -5.47 0.60
CA TYR A 199 8.79 -4.67 -0.61
C TYR A 199 8.40 -5.53 -1.80
N ILE A 200 7.86 -4.90 -2.84
CA ILE A 200 7.67 -5.52 -4.15
C ILE A 200 8.75 -5.05 -5.13
N ALA A 201 8.89 -5.78 -6.25
CA ALA A 201 9.81 -5.42 -7.31
C ALA A 201 9.60 -3.97 -7.80
N ALA A 202 10.69 -3.29 -8.10
CA ALA A 202 10.67 -1.90 -8.55
C ALA A 202 11.76 -1.63 -9.59
N ALA A 203 11.59 -0.55 -10.36
CA ALA A 203 12.60 -0.05 -11.26
C ALA A 203 12.68 1.49 -11.19
N SER A 204 13.86 2.04 -11.45
CA SER A 204 14.07 3.47 -11.55
C SER A 204 13.46 4.04 -12.83
N LYS A 205 13.32 5.37 -12.89
CA LYS A 205 13.21 6.08 -14.15
C LYS A 205 14.42 5.72 -15.03
N SER A 206 14.24 5.68 -16.34
CA SER A 206 15.32 5.42 -17.28
C SER A 206 16.05 6.72 -17.65
N LEU A 207 17.37 6.60 -17.89
CA LEU A 207 18.18 7.66 -18.46
C LEU A 207 18.91 7.15 -19.72
N ARG A 208 19.51 8.05 -20.51
CA ARG A 208 20.41 7.67 -21.61
C ARG A 208 21.81 7.35 -21.06
N ALA A 209 22.38 6.23 -21.50
CA ALA A 209 23.73 5.77 -21.11
C ALA A 209 24.86 6.67 -21.62
#